data_1ac504857d3b6ce23531921b97f3e84d
#
_entry.id   1ac504857d3b6ce23531921b97f3e84d
#
_cell.length_a   1.000
_cell.length_b   1.000
_cell.length_c   1.000
_cell.angle_alpha   90.00
_cell.angle_beta   90.00
_cell.angle_gamma   90.00
#
_symmetry.space_group_name_H-M   'P 1'
#
loop_
_entity.id
_entity.type
_entity.pdbx_description
1 polymer ?
#
loop_
_entity_poly.entity_id
_entity_poly.type
_entity_poly.pdbx_seq_one_letter_code
_entity_poly.pdbx_strand_id
1 'polypeptide(L)'
;SDATEGAVAVEVQPMPLDRVTSLEQAAAGIVDLYLDSSFVYGSYGDEEELGRPFFSVTMPFLFPDAETAAEVLDSTGGEALNGVLAELGLRGLAYGELGFRYPTTSEGRAVTAPEDLEGLKIRTAGMLEVSVAYVDCWGAELYPSSFLDVMTPLSAGYYDGQESTLAEADAAGYQTVQTDVTIFPAFYEPAILTMNSDLYDS
;
A
#
# COMPACT_ATOMS: atom_id res chain seq x y z
N SER A 1 -14.18 -19.17 14.49
CA SER A 1 -12.93 -19.08 15.27
C SER A 1 -13.21 -19.38 16.73
N ASP A 2 -12.17 -19.77 17.48
CA ASP A 2 -12.31 -20.14 18.90
C ASP A 2 -12.86 -18.98 19.76
N ALA A 3 -12.53 -17.74 19.40
CA ALA A 3 -12.98 -16.53 20.10
C ALA A 3 -14.49 -16.28 20.02
N THR A 4 -15.18 -16.86 19.05
CA THR A 4 -16.64 -16.71 18.86
C THR A 4 -17.39 -18.03 19.05
N GLU A 5 -16.71 -19.06 19.58
CA GLU A 5 -17.27 -20.42 19.75
C GLU A 5 -17.91 -20.96 18.45
N GLY A 6 -17.40 -20.53 17.30
CA GLY A 6 -17.88 -20.91 15.98
C GLY A 6 -19.09 -20.09 15.47
N ALA A 7 -19.52 -19.06 16.19
CA ALA A 7 -20.61 -18.18 15.73
C ALA A 7 -20.20 -17.35 14.50
N VAL A 8 -18.89 -17.07 14.35
CA VAL A 8 -18.33 -16.38 13.17
C VAL A 8 -17.30 -17.28 12.50
N ALA A 9 -17.51 -17.60 11.24
CA ALA A 9 -16.53 -18.27 10.38
C ALA A 9 -16.04 -17.28 9.31
N VAL A 10 -14.74 -17.06 9.25
CA VAL A 10 -14.12 -16.22 8.23
C VAL A 10 -13.51 -17.10 7.16
N GLU A 11 -13.97 -16.95 5.93
CA GLU A 11 -13.36 -17.56 4.75
C GLU A 11 -12.48 -16.52 4.04
N VAL A 12 -11.18 -16.79 3.98
CA VAL A 12 -10.22 -15.93 3.28
C VAL A 12 -10.20 -16.31 1.81
N GLN A 13 -10.58 -15.39 0.96
CA GLN A 13 -10.51 -15.56 -0.49
C GLN A 13 -9.28 -14.84 -1.02
N PRO A 14 -8.41 -15.51 -1.80
CA PRO A 14 -7.36 -14.81 -2.52
C PRO A 14 -8.00 -13.86 -3.53
N MET A 15 -7.45 -12.67 -3.65
CA MET A 15 -7.98 -11.60 -4.49
C MET A 15 -7.95 -12.02 -5.98
N PRO A 16 -9.09 -12.33 -6.60
CA PRO A 16 -9.15 -12.79 -7.99
C PRO A 16 -9.23 -11.63 -9.00
N LEU A 17 -9.47 -10.41 -8.52
CA LEU A 17 -9.70 -9.20 -9.30
C LEU A 17 -8.62 -8.16 -9.00
N ASP A 18 -8.62 -7.07 -9.75
CA ASP A 18 -7.83 -5.91 -9.35
C ASP A 18 -8.32 -5.36 -8.00
N ARG A 19 -7.42 -4.63 -7.32
CA ARG A 19 -7.62 -4.21 -5.92
C ARG A 19 -8.80 -3.25 -5.77
N VAL A 20 -9.00 -2.32 -6.71
CA VAL A 20 -10.10 -1.34 -6.68
C VAL A 20 -11.44 -2.04 -6.88
N THR A 21 -11.55 -2.93 -7.86
CA THR A 21 -12.76 -3.73 -8.08
C THR A 21 -13.12 -4.59 -6.87
N SER A 22 -12.12 -5.12 -6.15
CA SER A 22 -12.34 -5.88 -4.91
C SER A 22 -12.88 -4.98 -3.79
N LEU A 23 -12.41 -3.75 -3.68
CA LEU A 23 -12.94 -2.75 -2.75
C LEU A 23 -14.37 -2.34 -3.10
N GLU A 24 -14.69 -2.17 -4.40
CA GLU A 24 -16.06 -1.91 -4.88
C GLU A 24 -17.04 -3.01 -4.45
N GLN A 25 -16.61 -4.27 -4.51
CA GLN A 25 -17.41 -5.40 -4.06
C GLN A 25 -17.65 -5.37 -2.56
N ALA A 26 -16.67 -4.95 -1.76
CA ALA A 26 -16.84 -4.76 -0.33
C ALA A 26 -17.83 -3.62 -0.02
N ALA A 27 -17.70 -2.48 -0.69
CA ALA A 27 -18.63 -1.36 -0.55
C ALA A 27 -20.06 -1.72 -0.98
N ALA A 28 -20.21 -2.60 -1.99
CA ALA A 28 -21.50 -3.12 -2.44
C ALA A 28 -22.07 -4.26 -1.57
N GLY A 29 -21.37 -4.71 -0.52
CA GLY A 29 -21.80 -5.81 0.35
C GLY A 29 -21.75 -7.21 -0.30
N ILE A 30 -20.99 -7.36 -1.38
CA ILE A 30 -20.74 -8.67 -2.03
C ILE A 30 -19.65 -9.44 -1.26
N VAL A 31 -18.70 -8.71 -0.69
CA VAL A 31 -17.64 -9.20 0.19
C VAL A 31 -17.86 -8.55 1.57
N ASP A 32 -17.89 -9.34 2.62
CA ASP A 32 -18.20 -8.85 3.96
C ASP A 32 -17.04 -8.03 4.55
N LEU A 33 -15.81 -8.48 4.36
CA LEU A 33 -14.57 -7.89 4.90
C LEU A 33 -13.57 -7.67 3.79
N TYR A 34 -12.90 -6.53 3.81
CA TYR A 34 -11.81 -6.22 2.89
C TYR A 34 -10.61 -5.66 3.65
N LEU A 35 -9.42 -6.19 3.33
CA LEU A 35 -8.15 -5.75 3.92
C LEU A 35 -7.20 -5.37 2.80
N ASP A 36 -6.77 -4.12 2.78
CA ASP A 36 -5.78 -3.65 1.80
C ASP A 36 -5.05 -2.39 2.30
N SER A 37 -4.09 -1.94 1.51
CA SER A 37 -3.34 -0.70 1.69
C SER A 37 -4.24 0.54 1.61
N SER A 38 -3.91 1.57 2.37
CA SER A 38 -4.56 2.90 2.28
C SER A 38 -4.56 3.45 0.86
N PHE A 39 -3.54 3.16 0.05
CA PHE A 39 -3.46 3.58 -1.35
C PHE A 39 -4.67 3.12 -2.18
N VAL A 40 -5.18 1.91 -1.94
CA VAL A 40 -6.34 1.39 -2.68
C VAL A 40 -7.60 2.18 -2.34
N TYR A 41 -7.79 2.51 -1.07
CA TYR A 41 -8.91 3.35 -0.64
C TYR A 41 -8.82 4.77 -1.21
N GLY A 42 -7.60 5.31 -1.32
CA GLY A 42 -7.36 6.61 -1.95
C GLY A 42 -7.64 6.63 -3.45
N SER A 43 -7.57 5.46 -4.10
CA SER A 43 -7.82 5.31 -5.53
C SER A 43 -9.27 4.91 -5.85
N TYR A 44 -10.14 4.79 -4.84
CA TYR A 44 -11.52 4.35 -4.99
C TYR A 44 -12.45 5.52 -5.31
N GLY A 45 -13.33 5.29 -6.31
CA GLY A 45 -14.36 6.24 -6.73
C GLY A 45 -13.89 7.28 -7.75
N ASP A 46 -14.85 7.99 -8.33
CA ASP A 46 -14.61 9.03 -9.35
C ASP A 46 -14.22 10.40 -8.76
N GLU A 47 -14.25 10.53 -7.44
CA GLU A 47 -13.97 11.79 -6.74
C GLU A 47 -12.58 11.73 -6.07
N GLU A 48 -11.55 12.19 -6.78
CA GLU A 48 -10.18 12.34 -6.26
C GLU A 48 -10.10 13.07 -4.91
N GLU A 49 -11.05 13.97 -4.62
CA GLU A 49 -11.08 14.70 -3.35
C GLU A 49 -11.39 13.80 -2.15
N LEU A 50 -12.26 12.81 -2.31
CA LEU A 50 -12.66 11.91 -1.23
C LEU A 50 -11.54 10.94 -0.85
N GLY A 51 -10.73 10.51 -1.82
CA GLY A 51 -9.59 9.61 -1.60
C GLY A 51 -8.35 10.27 -0.98
N ARG A 52 -8.21 11.60 -1.09
CA ARG A 52 -6.99 12.32 -0.63
C ARG A 52 -6.55 12.06 0.81
N PRO A 53 -7.45 11.92 1.81
CA PRO A 53 -7.03 11.63 3.17
C PRO A 53 -6.23 10.33 3.30
N PHE A 54 -6.53 9.32 2.47
CA PHE A 54 -5.80 8.05 2.46
C PHE A 54 -4.39 8.18 1.87
N PHE A 55 -4.18 9.10 0.93
CA PHE A 55 -2.84 9.42 0.44
C PHE A 55 -2.03 10.25 1.45
N SER A 56 -2.70 11.04 2.29
CA SER A 56 -2.03 11.88 3.28
C SER A 56 -1.23 11.06 4.30
N VAL A 57 -1.67 9.83 4.64
CA VAL A 57 -0.96 8.97 5.59
C VAL A 57 0.28 8.29 5.00
N THR A 58 0.49 8.39 3.69
CA THR A 58 1.69 7.89 2.99
C THR A 58 2.66 9.00 2.60
N MET A 59 2.43 10.24 3.07
CA MET A 59 3.34 11.34 2.79
C MET A 59 4.77 11.06 3.26
N PRO A 60 5.79 11.44 2.47
CA PRO A 60 7.17 11.17 2.82
C PRO A 60 7.54 11.73 4.20
N PHE A 61 8.17 10.91 5.03
CA PHE A 61 8.68 11.29 6.35
C PHE A 61 7.61 11.76 7.35
N LEU A 62 6.34 11.43 7.10
CA LEU A 62 5.24 11.76 8.02
C LEU A 62 5.41 11.05 9.36
N PHE A 63 5.76 9.78 9.33
CA PHE A 63 5.97 8.96 10.52
C PHE A 63 7.46 8.63 10.69
N PRO A 64 8.03 8.85 11.90
CA PRO A 64 9.43 8.49 12.18
C PRO A 64 9.62 6.97 12.33
N ASP A 65 8.57 6.26 12.74
CA ASP A 65 8.56 4.83 12.99
C ASP A 65 7.12 4.27 12.94
N ALA A 66 7.00 2.96 12.94
CA ALA A 66 5.73 2.26 12.87
C ALA A 66 4.89 2.39 14.16
N GLU A 67 5.52 2.53 15.32
CA GLU A 67 4.83 2.73 16.61
C GLU A 67 4.06 4.05 16.60
N THR A 68 4.72 5.14 16.21
CA THR A 68 4.08 6.45 16.05
C THR A 68 2.94 6.42 15.01
N ALA A 69 3.13 5.70 13.89
CA ALA A 69 2.08 5.53 12.88
C ALA A 69 0.86 4.81 13.46
N ALA A 70 1.08 3.71 14.20
CA ALA A 70 0.01 2.97 14.86
C ALA A 70 -0.74 3.83 15.88
N GLU A 71 -0.03 4.59 16.76
CA GLU A 71 -0.66 5.48 17.73
C GLU A 71 -1.57 6.54 17.06
N VAL A 72 -1.14 7.12 15.95
CA VAL A 72 -1.93 8.11 15.20
C VAL A 72 -3.14 7.46 14.54
N LEU A 73 -2.96 6.29 13.92
CA LEU A 73 -4.03 5.58 13.22
C LEU A 73 -5.05 4.94 14.18
N ASP A 74 -4.63 4.54 15.38
CA ASP A 74 -5.53 4.04 16.42
C ASP A 74 -6.26 5.17 17.19
N SER A 75 -6.01 6.42 16.82
CA SER A 75 -6.60 7.61 17.46
C SER A 75 -7.26 8.55 16.44
N THR A 76 -6.99 9.83 16.55
CA THR A 76 -7.65 10.89 15.74
C THR A 76 -7.41 10.75 14.23
N GLY A 77 -6.27 10.21 13.82
CA GLY A 77 -5.98 9.94 12.40
C GLY A 77 -6.94 8.89 11.82
N GLY A 78 -7.09 7.78 12.52
CA GLY A 78 -8.03 6.73 12.11
C GLY A 78 -9.49 7.16 12.21
N GLU A 79 -9.86 7.96 13.22
CA GLU A 79 -11.20 8.54 13.30
C GLU A 79 -11.53 9.41 12.07
N ALA A 80 -10.56 10.22 11.62
CA ALA A 80 -10.74 11.04 10.42
C ALA A 80 -10.91 10.18 9.15
N LEU A 81 -10.09 9.12 8.99
CA LEU A 81 -10.22 8.20 7.87
C LEU A 81 -11.54 7.41 7.93
N ASN A 82 -12.00 7.01 9.12
CA ASN A 82 -13.29 6.35 9.30
C ASN A 82 -14.47 7.24 8.87
N GLY A 83 -14.35 8.56 9.03
CA GLY A 83 -15.34 9.51 8.48
C GLY A 83 -15.45 9.40 6.96
N VAL A 84 -14.33 9.31 6.26
CA VAL A 84 -14.29 9.15 4.80
C VAL A 84 -14.79 7.75 4.39
N LEU A 85 -14.36 6.69 5.09
CA LEU A 85 -14.84 5.33 4.82
C LEU A 85 -16.36 5.23 4.88
N ALA A 86 -16.99 5.92 5.84
CA ALA A 86 -18.45 5.95 5.97
C ALA A 86 -19.13 6.57 4.74
N GLU A 87 -18.55 7.59 4.12
CA GLU A 87 -19.05 8.19 2.87
C GLU A 87 -18.91 7.22 1.68
N LEU A 88 -17.95 6.30 1.75
CA LEU A 88 -17.74 5.22 0.77
C LEU A 88 -18.60 3.96 1.02
N GLY A 89 -19.50 3.98 2.02
CA GLY A 89 -20.32 2.82 2.39
C GLY A 89 -19.55 1.74 3.17
N LEU A 90 -18.41 2.11 3.76
CA LEU A 90 -17.53 1.21 4.50
C LEU A 90 -17.39 1.62 5.96
N ARG A 91 -17.16 0.64 6.81
CA ARG A 91 -16.79 0.80 8.22
C ARG A 91 -15.36 0.35 8.44
N GLY A 92 -14.48 1.25 8.89
CA GLY A 92 -13.15 0.88 9.35
C GLY A 92 -13.22 0.11 10.66
N LEU A 93 -12.62 -1.08 10.70
CA LEU A 93 -12.59 -1.96 11.87
C LEU A 93 -11.26 -1.91 12.60
N ALA A 94 -10.17 -1.84 11.85
CA ALA A 94 -8.82 -1.80 12.38
C ALA A 94 -7.84 -1.23 11.37
N TYR A 95 -6.77 -0.65 11.89
CA TYR A 95 -5.59 -0.27 11.13
C TYR A 95 -4.46 -1.25 11.45
N GLY A 96 -3.79 -1.72 10.41
CA GLY A 96 -2.64 -2.61 10.50
C GLY A 96 -1.45 -2.01 9.78
N GLU A 97 -0.41 -2.81 9.64
CA GLU A 97 0.85 -2.38 9.07
C GLU A 97 1.22 -3.27 7.87
N LEU A 98 1.46 -2.65 6.72
CA LEU A 98 2.23 -3.24 5.61
C LEU A 98 3.71 -2.88 5.75
N GLY A 99 4.02 -1.79 6.45
CA GLY A 99 5.35 -1.35 6.79
C GLY A 99 5.85 -0.18 5.96
N PHE A 100 7.12 0.16 6.16
CA PHE A 100 7.78 1.15 5.31
C PHE A 100 8.15 0.55 3.96
N ARG A 101 8.07 1.40 2.94
CA ARG A 101 8.45 1.06 1.57
C ARG A 101 9.90 1.43 1.33
N TYR A 102 10.63 0.55 0.66
CA TYR A 102 12.05 0.68 0.38
C TYR A 102 12.34 0.36 -1.08
N PRO A 103 13.32 1.04 -1.71
CA PRO A 103 13.80 0.61 -3.00
C PRO A 103 14.65 -0.65 -2.86
N THR A 104 14.41 -1.60 -3.76
CA THR A 104 15.33 -2.69 -4.04
C THR A 104 15.88 -2.54 -5.43
N THR A 105 17.14 -2.88 -5.66
CA THR A 105 17.82 -2.70 -6.94
C THR A 105 18.61 -3.93 -7.35
N SER A 106 18.87 -4.04 -8.65
CA SER A 106 19.65 -5.13 -9.24
C SER A 106 21.15 -4.93 -8.98
N GLU A 107 21.93 -5.99 -9.21
CA GLU A 107 23.37 -5.99 -9.05
C GLU A 107 24.05 -4.81 -9.76
N GLY A 108 24.91 -4.10 -9.03
CA GLY A 108 25.64 -2.92 -9.52
C GLY A 108 24.83 -1.62 -9.56
N ARG A 109 23.62 -1.61 -8.98
CA ARG A 109 22.72 -0.46 -8.87
C ARG A 109 22.42 -0.08 -7.43
N ALA A 110 23.35 -0.37 -6.50
CA ALA A 110 23.17 -0.03 -5.09
C ALA A 110 22.91 1.46 -4.89
N VAL A 111 21.89 1.79 -4.12
CA VAL A 111 21.52 3.17 -3.74
C VAL A 111 21.99 3.40 -2.31
N THR A 112 22.87 4.36 -2.12
CA THR A 112 23.43 4.75 -0.80
C THR A 112 23.13 6.21 -0.45
N ALA A 113 22.77 7.00 -1.45
CA ALA A 113 22.37 8.39 -1.33
C ALA A 113 21.26 8.70 -2.35
N PRO A 114 20.47 9.77 -2.18
CA PRO A 114 19.41 10.14 -3.11
C PRO A 114 19.90 10.32 -4.56
N GLU A 115 21.12 10.83 -4.73
CA GLU A 115 21.75 11.07 -6.04
C GLU A 115 21.98 9.77 -6.82
N ASP A 116 22.11 8.64 -6.15
CA ASP A 116 22.28 7.32 -6.78
C ASP A 116 20.99 6.86 -7.50
N LEU A 117 19.85 7.49 -7.22
CA LEU A 117 18.57 7.23 -7.89
C LEU A 117 18.45 7.92 -9.25
N GLU A 118 19.31 8.93 -9.53
CA GLU A 118 19.23 9.71 -10.78
C GLU A 118 19.31 8.81 -12.00
N GLY A 119 18.26 8.84 -12.82
CA GLY A 119 18.15 8.07 -14.07
C GLY A 119 17.91 6.58 -13.89
N LEU A 120 17.79 6.05 -12.67
CA LEU A 120 17.41 4.67 -12.46
C LEU A 120 15.93 4.46 -12.82
N LYS A 121 15.66 3.35 -13.51
CA LYS A 121 14.31 2.90 -13.84
C LYS A 121 13.72 2.12 -12.68
N ILE A 122 12.87 2.79 -11.92
CA ILE A 122 12.25 2.23 -10.73
C ILE A 122 10.77 1.92 -10.99
N ARG A 123 10.38 0.68 -10.79
CA ARG A 123 8.96 0.30 -10.79
C ARG A 123 8.30 0.80 -9.50
N THR A 124 7.10 1.35 -9.62
CA THR A 124 6.27 1.78 -8.48
C THR A 124 4.84 1.25 -8.61
N ALA A 125 4.10 1.27 -7.50
CA ALA A 125 2.66 1.04 -7.50
C ALA A 125 1.86 2.20 -8.13
N GLY A 126 2.48 3.36 -8.37
CA GLY A 126 1.84 4.54 -8.96
C GLY A 126 1.32 5.54 -7.94
N MET A 127 1.75 5.45 -6.69
CA MET A 127 1.40 6.43 -5.65
C MET A 127 1.98 7.80 -6.01
N LEU A 128 1.14 8.84 -5.92
CA LEU A 128 1.53 10.20 -6.30
C LEU A 128 2.69 10.72 -5.45
N GLU A 129 2.63 10.53 -4.13
CA GLU A 129 3.64 10.99 -3.18
C GLU A 129 5.00 10.34 -3.44
N VAL A 130 5.00 9.04 -3.75
CA VAL A 130 6.19 8.30 -4.14
C VAL A 130 6.72 8.86 -5.46
N SER A 131 5.84 9.13 -6.43
CA SER A 131 6.22 9.67 -7.74
C SER A 131 6.88 11.04 -7.60
N VAL A 132 6.30 11.95 -6.82
CA VAL A 132 6.90 13.27 -6.56
C VAL A 132 8.30 13.15 -5.94
N ALA A 133 8.46 12.32 -4.92
CA ALA A 133 9.76 12.17 -4.26
C ALA A 133 10.80 11.54 -5.20
N TYR A 134 10.49 10.43 -5.83
CA TYR A 134 11.46 9.71 -6.69
C TYR A 134 11.81 10.49 -7.96
N VAL A 135 10.83 11.13 -8.62
CA VAL A 135 11.08 11.86 -9.87
C VAL A 135 11.56 13.28 -9.59
N ASP A 136 10.76 14.07 -8.88
CA ASP A 136 11.03 15.52 -8.78
C ASP A 136 12.17 15.83 -7.81
N CYS A 137 12.36 14.99 -6.77
CA CYS A 137 13.41 15.23 -5.77
C CYS A 137 14.68 14.41 -6.02
N TRP A 138 14.56 13.18 -6.52
CA TRP A 138 15.70 12.24 -6.62
C TRP A 138 16.07 11.85 -8.05
N GLY A 139 15.33 12.34 -9.05
CA GLY A 139 15.68 12.21 -10.47
C GLY A 139 15.53 10.80 -11.05
N ALA A 140 14.80 9.89 -10.39
CA ALA A 140 14.54 8.57 -10.92
C ALA A 140 13.53 8.60 -12.10
N GLU A 141 13.58 7.58 -12.95
CA GLU A 141 12.55 7.32 -13.96
C GLU A 141 11.56 6.30 -13.40
N LEU A 142 10.30 6.71 -13.14
CA LEU A 142 9.29 5.82 -12.60
C LEU A 142 8.45 5.13 -13.67
N TYR A 143 8.16 3.85 -13.40
CA TYR A 143 7.34 2.98 -14.24
C TYR A 143 6.21 2.37 -13.41
N PRO A 144 5.03 3.04 -13.35
CA PRO A 144 3.87 2.50 -12.65
C PRO A 144 3.41 1.19 -13.29
N SER A 145 3.27 0.14 -12.50
CA SER A 145 2.73 -1.14 -12.99
C SER A 145 2.11 -1.96 -11.86
N SER A 146 1.16 -2.83 -12.24
CA SER A 146 0.56 -3.78 -11.30
C SER A 146 1.62 -4.62 -10.61
N PHE A 147 1.39 -4.93 -9.33
CA PHE A 147 2.26 -5.81 -8.54
C PHE A 147 2.45 -7.19 -9.19
N LEU A 148 1.43 -7.70 -9.89
CA LEU A 148 1.47 -8.99 -10.57
C LEU A 148 2.40 -9.02 -11.80
N ASP A 149 2.71 -7.85 -12.36
CA ASP A 149 3.47 -7.74 -13.61
C ASP A 149 4.94 -7.34 -13.41
N VAL A 150 5.42 -7.30 -12.17
CA VAL A 150 6.74 -6.75 -11.83
C VAL A 150 7.89 -7.72 -12.08
N MET A 151 7.73 -9.01 -11.74
CA MET A 151 8.83 -9.98 -11.74
C MET A 151 9.47 -10.16 -13.12
N THR A 152 8.66 -10.24 -14.17
CA THR A 152 9.17 -10.47 -15.53
C THR A 152 10.06 -9.33 -16.03
N PRO A 153 9.65 -8.04 -15.99
CA PRO A 153 10.53 -6.96 -16.41
C PRO A 153 11.72 -6.73 -15.47
N LEU A 154 11.62 -7.01 -14.17
CA LEU A 154 12.78 -6.99 -13.26
C LEU A 154 13.81 -8.04 -13.67
N SER A 155 13.38 -9.28 -13.89
CA SER A 155 14.28 -10.39 -14.31
C SER A 155 14.93 -10.13 -15.67
N ALA A 156 14.23 -9.41 -16.54
CA ALA A 156 14.73 -9.04 -17.86
C ALA A 156 15.65 -7.80 -17.84
N GLY A 157 15.83 -7.14 -16.69
CA GLY A 157 16.61 -5.92 -16.56
C GLY A 157 15.96 -4.70 -17.22
N TYR A 158 14.64 -4.71 -17.44
CA TYR A 158 13.92 -3.56 -17.95
C TYR A 158 13.80 -2.46 -16.90
N TYR A 159 13.61 -2.86 -15.62
CA TYR A 159 13.74 -1.97 -14.46
C TYR A 159 15.08 -2.21 -13.76
N ASP A 160 15.71 -1.14 -13.31
CA ASP A 160 16.90 -1.21 -12.46
C ASP A 160 16.54 -1.60 -11.02
N GLY A 161 15.30 -1.30 -10.61
CA GLY A 161 14.78 -1.60 -9.30
C GLY A 161 13.26 -1.45 -9.19
N GLN A 162 12.78 -1.64 -7.98
CA GLN A 162 11.39 -1.41 -7.61
C GLN A 162 11.30 -0.84 -6.19
N GLU A 163 10.16 -0.26 -5.81
CA GLU A 163 9.86 0.17 -4.46
C GLU A 163 8.61 -0.55 -3.95
N SER A 164 8.68 -1.08 -2.74
CA SER A 164 7.58 -1.73 -2.02
C SER A 164 7.95 -1.94 -0.56
N THR A 165 7.02 -2.47 0.23
CA THR A 165 7.36 -2.97 1.56
C THR A 165 8.24 -4.21 1.43
N LEU A 166 9.06 -4.49 2.45
CA LEU A 166 9.91 -5.69 2.43
C LEU A 166 9.10 -6.98 2.47
N ALA A 167 7.95 -6.96 3.14
CA ALA A 167 7.05 -8.11 3.17
C ALA A 167 6.47 -8.43 1.78
N GLU A 168 6.07 -7.40 1.02
CA GLU A 168 5.62 -7.57 -0.35
C GLU A 168 6.75 -8.05 -1.28
N ALA A 169 7.95 -7.47 -1.13
CA ALA A 169 9.12 -7.86 -1.91
C ALA A 169 9.52 -9.32 -1.68
N ASP A 170 9.49 -9.78 -0.43
CA ASP A 170 9.77 -11.17 -0.05
C ASP A 170 8.70 -12.13 -0.59
N ALA A 171 7.43 -11.81 -0.39
CA ALA A 171 6.31 -12.61 -0.88
C ALA A 171 6.30 -12.74 -2.42
N ALA A 172 6.73 -11.69 -3.14
CA ALA A 172 6.86 -11.69 -4.59
C ALA A 172 8.14 -12.38 -5.10
N GLY A 173 9.08 -12.69 -4.21
CA GLY A 173 10.35 -13.33 -4.58
C GLY A 173 11.37 -12.40 -5.25
N TYR A 174 11.26 -11.07 -5.04
CA TYR A 174 12.15 -10.10 -5.69
C TYR A 174 13.61 -10.28 -5.29
N GLN A 175 13.91 -10.82 -4.10
CA GLN A 175 15.24 -11.18 -3.64
C GLN A 175 15.98 -12.17 -4.57
N THR A 176 15.28 -12.81 -5.49
CA THR A 176 15.90 -13.69 -6.50
C THR A 176 16.53 -12.93 -7.67
N VAL A 177 16.15 -11.66 -7.86
CA VAL A 177 16.58 -10.81 -8.99
C VAL A 177 17.05 -9.43 -8.55
N GLN A 178 16.82 -9.07 -7.28
CA GLN A 178 17.27 -7.82 -6.67
C GLN A 178 18.29 -8.15 -5.58
N THR A 179 19.47 -7.55 -5.63
CA THR A 179 20.59 -7.87 -4.72
C THR A 179 20.77 -6.85 -3.60
N ASP A 180 20.24 -5.65 -3.78
CA ASP A 180 20.46 -4.53 -2.88
C ASP A 180 19.12 -4.02 -2.34
N VAL A 181 19.10 -3.65 -1.08
CA VAL A 181 17.97 -2.98 -0.39
C VAL A 181 18.51 -1.73 0.27
N THR A 182 17.87 -0.60 0.00
CA THR A 182 18.22 0.66 0.70
C THR A 182 17.20 0.93 1.79
N ILE A 183 17.65 0.90 3.04
CA ILE A 183 16.81 1.12 4.21
C ILE A 183 16.74 2.60 4.53
N PHE A 184 15.65 3.26 4.14
CA PHE A 184 15.30 4.60 4.62
C PHE A 184 13.79 4.72 4.74
N PRO A 185 13.25 5.00 5.93
CA PRO A 185 11.82 4.94 6.23
C PRO A 185 11.11 6.22 5.73
N ALA A 186 11.04 6.41 4.42
CA ALA A 186 10.40 7.58 3.85
C ALA A 186 8.88 7.44 3.76
N PHE A 187 8.38 6.29 3.35
CA PHE A 187 6.95 6.09 3.09
C PHE A 187 6.42 4.96 3.96
N TYR A 188 5.50 5.27 4.84
CA TYR A 188 4.76 4.26 5.62
C TYR A 188 3.49 3.86 4.87
N GLU A 189 3.20 2.58 4.83
CA GLU A 189 2.00 2.05 4.20
C GLU A 189 1.13 1.33 5.23
N PRO A 190 0.03 1.94 5.70
CA PRO A 190 -0.92 1.26 6.56
C PRO A 190 -1.81 0.33 5.78
N ALA A 191 -2.21 -0.78 6.42
CA ALA A 191 -3.31 -1.63 5.99
C ALA A 191 -4.60 -1.20 6.70
N ILE A 192 -5.72 -1.28 6.02
CA ILE A 192 -7.04 -0.93 6.57
C ILE A 192 -7.96 -2.14 6.42
N LEU A 193 -8.48 -2.64 7.53
CA LEU A 193 -9.53 -3.64 7.55
C LEU A 193 -10.88 -2.94 7.58
N THR A 194 -11.71 -3.20 6.59
CA THR A 194 -13.05 -2.62 6.48
C THR A 194 -14.14 -3.67 6.36
N MET A 195 -15.36 -3.27 6.68
CA MET A 195 -16.58 -4.02 6.48
C MET A 195 -17.59 -3.13 5.76
N ASN A 196 -18.53 -3.74 5.01
CA ASN A 196 -19.68 -3.02 4.50
C ASN A 196 -20.48 -2.40 5.66
N SER A 197 -20.88 -1.11 5.54
CA SER A 197 -21.54 -0.39 6.63
C SER A 197 -22.91 -0.99 6.99
N ASP A 198 -23.71 -1.37 6.00
CA ASP A 198 -25.05 -1.92 6.23
C ASP A 198 -24.96 -3.28 6.94
N LEU A 199 -23.95 -4.09 6.59
CA LEU A 199 -23.69 -5.36 7.26
C LEU A 199 -23.25 -5.15 8.71
N TYR A 200 -22.41 -4.15 8.97
CA TYR A 200 -21.95 -3.83 10.32
C TYR A 200 -23.09 -3.41 11.24
N ASP A 201 -24.08 -2.67 10.70
CA ASP A 201 -25.22 -2.12 11.46
C ASP A 201 -26.41 -3.11 11.59
N SER A 202 -26.35 -4.30 10.96
CA SER A 202 -27.41 -5.30 10.96
C SER A 202 -27.34 -6.26 12.16
#